data_f9c1552d9e8d66d0212752455c17e88b
#
_entry.id   f9c1552d9e8d66d0212752455c17e88b
#
_cell.length_a   1.000
_cell.length_b   1.000
_cell.length_c   1.000
_cell.angle_alpha   90.00
_cell.angle_beta   90.00
_cell.angle_gamma   90.00
#
_symmetry.space_group_name_H-M   'P 1'
#
loop_
_entity.id
_entity.type
_entity.pdbx_description
1 polymer ?
#
loop_
_entity_poly.entity_id
_entity_poly.type
_entity_poly.pdbx_seq_one_letter_code
_entity_poly.pdbx_strand_id
1 'polypeptide(L)'
;MNQMQRRKALIQMLLSEQPERYRGLSVPTGEAMQRRLLRALLNLREPVPAAPELVRTQDEYLQSELARRGVTDADAIPEIKPGISLWRGDITTLRCDAIVNAANSALLGCFCPNHGCIDNASHTYAGMQLRLACKEIMDAQGHEETTGTAKLTPAYNLPCRYVLHTVGPIVRGQVTQEDEQLLASCYRACLDLVAEHALRSVAFCCISTGEFHFPHSLAAQIAIRTVSSHEAVRQGRIRVIFNVFGEQDEVLYKRLLCTAD
;
A
#
# COMPACT_ATOMS: atom_id res chain seq x y z
N MET A 1 15.81 -8.06 -22.64
CA MET A 1 16.49 -6.81 -22.21
C MET A 1 17.08 -7.01 -20.82
N ASN A 2 18.22 -6.39 -20.50
CA ASN A 2 18.68 -6.30 -19.11
C ASN A 2 17.94 -5.18 -18.35
N GLN A 3 18.11 -5.11 -17.04
CA GLN A 3 17.36 -4.18 -16.18
C GLN A 3 17.59 -2.69 -16.51
N MET A 4 18.82 -2.33 -16.89
CA MET A 4 19.13 -0.97 -17.32
C MET A 4 18.42 -0.60 -18.64
N GLN A 5 18.39 -1.55 -19.59
CA GLN A 5 17.68 -1.35 -20.87
C GLN A 5 16.18 -1.21 -20.66
N ARG A 6 15.55 -2.07 -19.80
CA ARG A 6 14.14 -1.97 -19.45
C ARG A 6 13.80 -0.60 -18.84
N ARG A 7 14.62 -0.15 -17.88
CA ARG A 7 14.40 1.15 -17.24
C ARG A 7 14.46 2.31 -18.24
N LYS A 8 15.42 2.32 -19.15
CA LYS A 8 15.53 3.36 -20.19
C LYS A 8 14.35 3.29 -21.17
N ALA A 9 13.97 2.09 -21.59
CA ALA A 9 12.81 1.90 -22.48
C ALA A 9 11.51 2.39 -21.82
N LEU A 10 11.28 2.05 -20.53
CA LEU A 10 10.11 2.53 -19.80
C LEU A 10 10.07 4.06 -19.71
N ILE A 11 11.19 4.70 -19.40
CA ILE A 11 11.25 6.17 -19.35
C ILE A 11 10.88 6.75 -20.74
N GLN A 12 11.46 6.23 -21.82
CA GLN A 12 11.18 6.68 -23.19
C GLN A 12 9.71 6.50 -23.56
N MET A 13 9.12 5.33 -23.28
CA MET A 13 7.71 5.04 -23.56
C MET A 13 6.80 6.00 -22.80
N LEU A 14 7.04 6.21 -21.49
CA LEU A 14 6.24 7.12 -20.66
C LEU A 14 6.37 8.57 -21.09
N LEU A 15 7.55 9.03 -21.48
CA LEU A 15 7.73 10.38 -22.04
C LEU A 15 6.98 10.54 -23.38
N SER A 16 6.92 9.48 -24.18
CA SER A 16 6.23 9.48 -25.49
C SER A 16 4.69 9.45 -25.36
N GLU A 17 4.12 9.02 -24.22
CA GLU A 17 2.67 9.09 -23.99
C GLU A 17 2.15 10.54 -23.93
N GLN A 18 2.98 11.49 -23.44
CA GLN A 18 2.59 12.90 -23.28
C GLN A 18 3.75 13.83 -23.70
N PRO A 19 4.10 13.88 -25.00
CA PRO A 19 5.30 14.58 -25.49
C PRO A 19 5.28 16.08 -25.22
N GLU A 20 4.12 16.71 -25.25
CA GLU A 20 3.99 18.15 -24.94
C GLU A 20 4.25 18.44 -23.45
N ARG A 21 3.72 17.60 -22.55
CA ARG A 21 3.90 17.74 -21.10
C ARG A 21 5.36 17.55 -20.70
N TYR A 22 6.07 16.65 -21.38
CA TYR A 22 7.44 16.26 -21.07
C TYR A 22 8.47 16.85 -22.03
N ARG A 23 8.11 17.90 -22.77
CA ARG A 23 9.02 18.57 -23.71
C ARG A 23 10.33 18.97 -23.02
N GLY A 24 11.45 18.60 -23.62
CA GLY A 24 12.80 18.89 -23.09
C GLY A 24 13.31 17.92 -22.01
N LEU A 25 12.50 16.99 -21.52
CA LEU A 25 12.99 15.92 -20.66
C LEU A 25 13.67 14.84 -21.51
N SER A 26 14.82 14.37 -21.03
CA SER A 26 15.56 13.28 -21.63
C SER A 26 15.95 12.21 -20.59
N VAL A 27 16.29 11.02 -21.04
CA VAL A 27 16.72 9.94 -20.17
C VAL A 27 18.08 10.31 -19.54
N PRO A 28 18.19 10.43 -18.21
CA PRO A 28 19.47 10.74 -17.56
C PRO A 28 20.52 9.66 -17.79
N THR A 29 21.80 10.03 -17.72
CA THR A 29 22.90 9.06 -17.85
C THR A 29 23.10 8.21 -16.60
N GLY A 30 22.89 8.78 -15.39
CA GLY A 30 23.11 8.12 -14.11
C GLY A 30 21.95 7.21 -13.69
N GLU A 31 22.25 6.04 -13.14
CA GLU A 31 21.25 5.05 -12.71
C GLU A 31 20.29 5.59 -11.65
N ALA A 32 20.79 6.26 -10.62
CA ALA A 32 19.96 6.84 -9.56
C ALA A 32 18.96 7.86 -10.10
N MET A 33 19.39 8.71 -11.02
CA MET A 33 18.54 9.69 -11.68
C MET A 33 17.49 9.03 -12.57
N GLN A 34 17.84 7.96 -13.27
CA GLN A 34 16.89 7.17 -14.07
C GLN A 34 15.82 6.53 -13.19
N ARG A 35 16.19 5.92 -12.04
CA ARG A 35 15.24 5.34 -11.08
C ARG A 35 14.28 6.40 -10.55
N ARG A 36 14.80 7.55 -10.18
CA ARG A 36 14.01 8.68 -9.67
C ARG A 36 13.05 9.23 -10.74
N LEU A 37 13.52 9.41 -11.98
CA LEU A 37 12.67 9.86 -13.08
C LEU A 37 11.59 8.83 -13.42
N LEU A 38 11.93 7.56 -13.54
CA LEU A 38 10.96 6.50 -13.82
C LEU A 38 9.85 6.48 -12.75
N ARG A 39 10.23 6.52 -11.47
CA ARG A 39 9.23 6.57 -10.38
C ARG A 39 8.35 7.82 -10.47
N ALA A 40 8.93 8.98 -10.74
CA ALA A 40 8.18 10.21 -10.92
C ALA A 40 7.16 10.13 -12.07
N LEU A 41 7.57 9.56 -13.21
CA LEU A 41 6.68 9.35 -14.37
C LEU A 41 5.54 8.39 -14.06
N LEU A 42 5.83 7.27 -13.38
CA LEU A 42 4.80 6.32 -12.93
C LEU A 42 3.84 6.95 -11.92
N ASN A 43 4.34 7.81 -11.01
CA ASN A 43 3.48 8.51 -10.06
C ASN A 43 2.54 9.52 -10.74
N LEU A 44 3.01 10.20 -11.79
CA LEU A 44 2.25 11.24 -12.51
C LEU A 44 1.35 10.69 -13.62
N ARG A 45 1.53 9.40 -13.98
CA ARG A 45 0.76 8.80 -15.07
C ARG A 45 -0.71 8.69 -14.70
N GLU A 46 -1.56 9.22 -15.55
CA GLU A 46 -3.02 9.12 -15.42
C GLU A 46 -3.50 7.65 -15.52
N PRO A 47 -4.63 7.31 -14.89
CA PRO A 47 -5.21 5.96 -14.93
C PRO A 47 -5.91 5.69 -16.27
N VAL A 48 -5.12 5.58 -17.32
CA VAL A 48 -5.60 5.24 -18.66
C VAL A 48 -5.00 3.91 -19.10
N PRO A 49 -5.70 3.14 -19.95
CA PRO A 49 -5.15 1.91 -20.52
C PRO A 49 -3.76 2.16 -21.12
N ALA A 50 -2.86 1.23 -20.92
CA ALA A 50 -1.50 1.29 -21.44
C ALA A 50 -1.31 0.29 -22.60
N ALA A 51 -0.39 0.62 -23.51
CA ALA A 51 -0.02 -0.32 -24.56
C ALA A 51 0.51 -1.64 -23.94
N PRO A 52 0.18 -2.81 -24.52
CA PRO A 52 0.61 -4.11 -23.95
C PRO A 52 2.13 -4.23 -23.79
N GLU A 53 2.90 -3.62 -24.68
CA GLU A 53 4.36 -3.61 -24.58
C GLU A 53 4.86 -2.80 -23.38
N LEU A 54 4.25 -1.66 -23.08
CA LEU A 54 4.58 -0.84 -21.92
C LEU A 54 4.28 -1.60 -20.62
N VAL A 55 3.11 -2.24 -20.53
CA VAL A 55 2.74 -3.08 -19.38
C VAL A 55 3.74 -4.22 -19.18
N ARG A 56 4.00 -4.99 -20.22
CA ARG A 56 4.95 -6.12 -20.15
C ARG A 56 6.35 -5.67 -19.71
N THR A 57 6.87 -4.58 -20.31
CA THR A 57 8.19 -4.06 -19.96
C THR A 57 8.25 -3.57 -18.51
N GLN A 58 7.17 -2.94 -18.03
CA GLN A 58 7.02 -2.53 -16.64
C GLN A 58 7.00 -3.75 -15.70
N ASP A 59 6.20 -4.78 -16.02
CA ASP A 59 6.06 -5.95 -15.16
C ASP A 59 7.40 -6.69 -15.04
N GLU A 60 8.12 -6.90 -16.14
CA GLU A 60 9.47 -7.47 -16.12
C GLU A 60 10.45 -6.61 -15.28
N TYR A 61 10.33 -5.28 -15.37
CA TYR A 61 11.15 -4.36 -14.58
C TYR A 61 10.82 -4.47 -13.08
N LEU A 62 9.55 -4.41 -12.72
CA LEU A 62 9.10 -4.43 -11.32
C LEU A 62 9.37 -5.78 -10.65
N GLN A 63 9.14 -6.89 -11.34
CA GLN A 63 9.48 -8.23 -10.83
C GLN A 63 10.99 -8.39 -10.57
N SER A 64 11.83 -7.87 -11.46
CA SER A 64 13.28 -7.85 -11.26
C SER A 64 13.70 -6.95 -10.08
N GLU A 65 13.04 -5.79 -9.89
CA GLU A 65 13.25 -4.93 -8.73
C GLU A 65 12.78 -5.58 -7.43
N LEU A 66 11.66 -6.31 -7.45
CA LEU A 66 11.17 -7.06 -6.30
C LEU A 66 12.19 -8.14 -5.89
N ALA A 67 12.67 -8.93 -6.87
CA ALA A 67 13.69 -9.95 -6.62
C ALA A 67 14.97 -9.35 -6.01
N ARG A 68 15.40 -8.16 -6.47
CA ARG A 68 16.57 -7.46 -5.94
C ARG A 68 16.36 -6.93 -4.52
N ARG A 69 15.14 -6.47 -4.18
CA ARG A 69 14.80 -6.01 -2.81
C ARG A 69 14.65 -7.15 -1.83
N GLY A 70 14.39 -8.35 -2.32
CA GLY A 70 14.04 -9.51 -1.53
C GLY A 70 12.55 -9.56 -1.19
N VAL A 71 12.06 -10.76 -0.90
CA VAL A 71 10.69 -11.01 -0.47
C VAL A 71 10.74 -11.62 0.92
N THR A 72 9.99 -11.04 1.86
CA THR A 72 9.77 -11.61 3.19
C THR A 72 8.50 -12.44 3.14
N ASP A 73 8.56 -13.68 3.64
CA ASP A 73 7.38 -14.52 3.76
C ASP A 73 6.68 -14.24 5.11
N ALA A 74 5.39 -13.96 5.06
CA ALA A 74 4.60 -13.71 6.26
C ALA A 74 4.64 -14.92 7.23
N ASP A 75 4.71 -16.15 6.71
CA ASP A 75 4.76 -17.35 7.52
C ASP A 75 6.07 -17.50 8.30
N ALA A 76 7.14 -16.84 7.86
CA ALA A 76 8.42 -16.80 8.58
C ALA A 76 8.46 -15.76 9.73
N ILE A 77 7.45 -14.88 9.84
CA ILE A 77 7.40 -13.87 10.88
C ILE A 77 6.78 -14.49 12.14
N PRO A 78 7.46 -14.45 13.31
CA PRO A 78 6.90 -15.04 14.52
C PRO A 78 5.66 -14.28 14.99
N GLU A 79 4.71 -15.01 15.54
CA GLU A 79 3.56 -14.43 16.23
C GLU A 79 3.98 -13.89 17.60
N ILE A 80 3.46 -12.71 17.97
CA ILE A 80 3.58 -12.13 19.32
C ILE A 80 2.38 -12.56 20.19
N LYS A 81 1.20 -12.64 19.57
CA LYS A 81 -0.03 -13.20 20.14
C LYS A 81 -0.65 -14.15 19.12
N PRO A 82 -1.50 -15.09 19.52
CA PRO A 82 -2.16 -15.98 18.58
C PRO A 82 -2.81 -15.22 17.42
N GLY A 83 -2.38 -15.54 16.20
CA GLY A 83 -2.85 -14.90 14.96
C GLY A 83 -2.34 -13.47 14.72
N ILE A 84 -1.46 -12.92 15.57
CA ILE A 84 -0.96 -11.54 15.45
C ILE A 84 0.57 -11.51 15.45
N SER A 85 1.13 -10.94 14.41
CA SER A 85 2.57 -10.70 14.25
C SER A 85 2.87 -9.20 14.14
N LEU A 86 4.10 -8.82 14.44
CA LEU A 86 4.65 -7.49 14.17
C LEU A 86 5.88 -7.64 13.29
N TRP A 87 5.95 -6.84 12.25
CA TRP A 87 7.09 -6.85 11.34
C TRP A 87 7.49 -5.43 10.92
N ARG A 88 8.78 -5.12 11.04
CA ARG A 88 9.35 -3.87 10.53
C ARG A 88 9.98 -4.12 9.17
N GLY A 89 9.45 -3.45 8.15
CA GLY A 89 9.96 -3.59 6.79
C GLY A 89 9.09 -2.88 5.75
N ASP A 90 9.48 -3.05 4.50
CA ASP A 90 8.74 -2.52 3.35
C ASP A 90 7.58 -3.47 3.01
N ILE A 91 6.35 -3.08 3.33
CA ILE A 91 5.13 -3.88 3.11
C ILE A 91 4.97 -4.34 1.65
N THR A 92 5.53 -3.59 0.70
CA THR A 92 5.48 -3.95 -0.73
C THR A 92 6.39 -5.12 -1.09
N THR A 93 7.15 -5.64 -0.13
CA THR A 93 7.98 -6.86 -0.27
C THR A 93 7.44 -8.05 0.54
N LEU A 94 6.29 -7.89 1.20
CA LEU A 94 5.73 -8.94 2.05
C LEU A 94 4.84 -9.89 1.25
N ARG A 95 5.17 -11.18 1.28
CA ARG A 95 4.33 -12.24 0.73
C ARG A 95 3.29 -12.66 1.76
N CYS A 96 2.03 -12.31 1.49
CA CYS A 96 0.84 -12.69 2.26
C CYS A 96 -0.37 -12.69 1.31
N ASP A 97 -1.58 -12.95 1.82
CA ASP A 97 -2.76 -12.88 0.95
C ASP A 97 -3.10 -11.43 0.58
N ALA A 98 -3.09 -10.51 1.55
CA ALA A 98 -3.39 -9.12 1.28
C ALA A 98 -2.51 -8.15 2.08
N ILE A 99 -2.21 -6.99 1.49
CA ILE A 99 -1.66 -5.84 2.20
C ILE A 99 -2.66 -4.71 2.21
N VAL A 100 -2.61 -3.86 3.25
CA VAL A 100 -3.46 -2.67 3.36
C VAL A 100 -2.69 -1.44 2.88
N ASN A 101 -3.31 -0.71 1.96
CA ASN A 101 -2.90 0.60 1.50
C ASN A 101 -3.75 1.68 2.18
N ALA A 102 -3.11 2.59 2.92
CA ALA A 102 -3.76 3.79 3.45
C ALA A 102 -3.85 4.83 2.31
N ALA A 103 -5.00 4.84 1.66
CA ALA A 103 -5.29 5.62 0.47
C ALA A 103 -5.94 6.97 0.80
N ASN A 104 -6.05 7.84 -0.20
CA ASN A 104 -6.92 9.01 -0.18
C ASN A 104 -8.30 8.68 -0.74
N SER A 105 -9.27 9.61 -0.60
CA SER A 105 -10.66 9.40 -1.02
C SER A 105 -10.87 9.16 -2.51
N ALA A 106 -9.93 9.60 -3.36
CA ALA A 106 -9.98 9.33 -4.79
C ALA A 106 -9.57 7.90 -5.13
N LEU A 107 -8.87 7.18 -4.24
CA LEU A 107 -8.24 5.85 -4.42
C LEU A 107 -7.25 5.75 -5.60
N LEU A 108 -6.95 6.84 -6.27
CA LEU A 108 -6.11 6.83 -7.47
C LEU A 108 -4.60 6.90 -7.17
N GLY A 109 -4.20 6.73 -5.92
CA GLY A 109 -2.82 6.82 -5.49
C GLY A 109 -2.36 8.26 -5.27
N CYS A 110 -1.13 8.40 -4.81
CA CYS A 110 -0.50 9.70 -4.61
C CYS A 110 0.21 10.15 -5.90
N PHE A 111 -0.25 11.27 -6.47
CA PHE A 111 0.35 11.86 -7.68
C PHE A 111 1.57 12.75 -7.39
N CYS A 112 2.04 12.82 -6.13
CA CYS A 112 3.25 13.56 -5.79
C CYS A 112 4.50 12.77 -6.21
N PRO A 113 5.35 13.30 -7.11
CA PRO A 113 6.51 12.58 -7.61
C PRO A 113 7.49 12.18 -6.50
N ASN A 114 7.84 10.90 -6.45
CA ASN A 114 8.78 10.33 -5.47
C ASN A 114 8.37 10.53 -4.00
N HIS A 115 7.10 10.71 -3.71
CA HIS A 115 6.62 10.86 -2.34
C HIS A 115 6.86 9.58 -1.52
N GLY A 116 7.12 9.76 -0.20
CA GLY A 116 7.48 8.67 0.71
C GLY A 116 6.31 7.91 1.33
N CYS A 117 5.04 8.25 1.00
CA CYS A 117 3.89 7.60 1.61
C CYS A 117 3.65 6.19 1.06
N ILE A 118 2.91 5.39 1.84
CA ILE A 118 2.55 4.02 1.47
C ILE A 118 1.70 3.96 0.20
N ASP A 119 0.82 4.92 -0.01
CA ASP A 119 -0.03 4.99 -1.19
C ASP A 119 0.80 5.17 -2.48
N ASN A 120 1.82 6.06 -2.45
CA ASN A 120 2.78 6.19 -3.54
C ASN A 120 3.57 4.89 -3.77
N ALA A 121 4.04 4.25 -2.70
CA ALA A 121 4.81 3.01 -2.79
C ALA A 121 3.97 1.86 -3.37
N SER A 122 2.74 1.67 -2.88
CA SER A 122 1.82 0.63 -3.34
C SER A 122 1.55 0.75 -4.85
N HIS A 123 1.18 1.94 -5.32
CA HIS A 123 0.94 2.19 -6.74
C HIS A 123 2.20 2.10 -7.60
N THR A 124 3.36 2.50 -7.08
CA THR A 124 4.64 2.39 -7.80
C THR A 124 5.01 0.92 -8.03
N TYR A 125 4.96 0.10 -6.98
CA TYR A 125 5.47 -1.27 -7.03
C TYR A 125 4.45 -2.31 -7.51
N ALA A 126 3.15 -2.02 -7.39
CA ALA A 126 2.12 -2.83 -8.07
C ALA A 126 2.13 -2.60 -9.59
N GLY A 127 2.47 -1.39 -10.03
CA GLY A 127 2.44 -0.99 -11.43
C GLY A 127 1.19 -0.19 -11.81
N MET A 128 1.16 0.30 -13.05
CA MET A 128 0.10 1.19 -13.55
C MET A 128 -1.29 0.53 -13.58
N GLN A 129 -1.35 -0.79 -13.62
CA GLN A 129 -2.60 -1.55 -13.59
C GLN A 129 -3.39 -1.32 -12.29
N LEU A 130 -2.71 -1.16 -11.14
CA LEU A 130 -3.38 -0.93 -9.87
C LEU A 130 -4.20 0.36 -9.89
N ARG A 131 -3.63 1.46 -10.41
CA ARG A 131 -4.34 2.73 -10.51
C ARG A 131 -5.52 2.65 -11.46
N LEU A 132 -5.38 1.91 -12.56
CA LEU A 132 -6.47 1.69 -13.50
C LEU A 132 -7.62 0.90 -12.85
N ALA A 133 -7.32 -0.19 -12.13
CA ALA A 133 -8.33 -0.96 -11.41
C ALA A 133 -9.04 -0.13 -10.33
N CYS A 134 -8.32 0.71 -9.60
CA CYS A 134 -8.93 1.66 -8.66
C CYS A 134 -9.86 2.64 -9.38
N LYS A 135 -9.44 3.17 -10.54
CA LYS A 135 -10.29 4.06 -11.33
C LYS A 135 -11.59 3.38 -11.76
N GLU A 136 -11.53 2.15 -12.24
CA GLU A 136 -12.72 1.39 -12.64
C GLU A 136 -13.71 1.22 -11.48
N ILE A 137 -13.21 0.95 -10.27
CA ILE A 137 -14.03 0.88 -9.05
C ILE A 137 -14.67 2.23 -8.75
N MET A 138 -13.89 3.31 -8.81
CA MET A 138 -14.36 4.65 -8.46
C MET A 138 -15.33 5.21 -9.52
N ASP A 139 -15.10 4.93 -10.80
CA ASP A 139 -16.03 5.29 -11.88
C ASP A 139 -17.38 4.57 -11.72
N ALA A 140 -17.35 3.29 -11.35
CA ALA A 140 -18.57 2.51 -11.09
C ALA A 140 -19.30 3.00 -9.83
N GLN A 141 -18.57 3.45 -8.81
CA GLN A 141 -19.13 4.01 -7.58
C GLN A 141 -19.73 5.41 -7.79
N GLY A 142 -19.12 6.26 -8.61
CA GLY A 142 -19.60 7.59 -8.97
C GLY A 142 -19.41 8.67 -7.89
N HIS A 143 -18.71 8.38 -6.81
CA HIS A 143 -18.38 9.34 -5.75
C HIS A 143 -17.08 8.95 -5.06
N GLU A 144 -16.45 9.87 -4.33
CA GLU A 144 -15.26 9.60 -3.54
C GLU A 144 -15.48 8.50 -2.49
N GLU A 145 -14.42 7.77 -2.17
CA GLU A 145 -14.47 6.73 -1.14
C GLU A 145 -14.67 7.33 0.23
N THR A 146 -15.57 6.71 0.98
CA THR A 146 -15.93 7.16 2.33
C THR A 146 -14.84 6.76 3.33
N THR A 147 -14.50 7.67 4.25
CA THR A 147 -13.60 7.37 5.36
C THR A 147 -14.13 6.21 6.21
N GLY A 148 -13.29 5.25 6.53
CA GLY A 148 -13.65 4.08 7.35
C GLY A 148 -14.13 2.87 6.56
N THR A 149 -14.22 2.95 5.23
CA THR A 149 -14.54 1.82 4.34
C THR A 149 -13.30 1.24 3.67
N ALA A 150 -13.44 0.15 2.93
CA ALA A 150 -12.35 -0.48 2.21
C ALA A 150 -12.78 -1.03 0.85
N LYS A 151 -11.84 -1.09 -0.10
CA LYS A 151 -11.98 -1.72 -1.43
C LYS A 151 -10.85 -2.71 -1.65
N LEU A 152 -11.09 -3.73 -2.44
CA LEU A 152 -10.11 -4.77 -2.75
C LEU A 152 -9.80 -4.77 -4.24
N THR A 153 -8.51 -4.84 -4.57
CA THR A 153 -7.99 -4.98 -5.94
C THR A 153 -6.97 -6.11 -6.03
N PRO A 154 -6.71 -6.66 -7.22
CA PRO A 154 -5.52 -7.46 -7.45
C PRO A 154 -4.24 -6.67 -7.14
N ALA A 155 -3.18 -7.36 -6.72
CA ALA A 155 -1.92 -6.73 -6.32
C ALA A 155 -0.88 -6.60 -7.45
N TYR A 156 -1.14 -7.19 -8.61
CA TYR A 156 -0.30 -7.16 -9.82
C TYR A 156 1.15 -7.59 -9.56
N ASN A 157 2.10 -6.63 -9.53
CA ASN A 157 3.53 -6.93 -9.37
C ASN A 157 4.00 -7.06 -7.92
N LEU A 158 3.12 -6.87 -6.94
CA LEU A 158 3.45 -7.10 -5.52
C LEU A 158 3.47 -8.60 -5.21
N PRO A 159 4.20 -9.06 -4.17
CA PRO A 159 4.28 -10.48 -3.82
C PRO A 159 3.03 -11.00 -3.08
N CYS A 160 2.09 -10.13 -2.71
CA CYS A 160 0.77 -10.50 -2.19
C CYS A 160 -0.24 -10.73 -3.32
N ARG A 161 -1.41 -11.28 -2.99
CA ARG A 161 -2.49 -11.54 -3.98
C ARG A 161 -3.37 -10.32 -4.20
N TYR A 162 -3.64 -9.56 -3.13
CA TYR A 162 -4.58 -8.44 -3.13
C TYR A 162 -4.02 -7.23 -2.40
N VAL A 163 -4.55 -6.05 -2.77
CA VAL A 163 -4.39 -4.80 -2.01
C VAL A 163 -5.75 -4.37 -1.50
N LEU A 164 -5.85 -4.12 -0.21
CA LEU A 164 -7.01 -3.50 0.44
C LEU A 164 -6.74 -2.01 0.56
N HIS A 165 -7.56 -1.19 -0.08
CA HIS A 165 -7.47 0.26 -0.03
C HIS A 165 -8.48 0.77 0.99
N THR A 166 -8.03 1.49 2.01
CA THR A 166 -8.91 2.13 3.01
C THR A 166 -8.54 3.58 3.20
N VAL A 167 -9.54 4.42 3.42
CA VAL A 167 -9.37 5.85 3.66
C VAL A 167 -9.52 6.11 5.15
N GLY A 168 -8.41 6.42 5.80
CA GLY A 168 -8.43 6.77 7.22
C GLY A 168 -8.84 8.22 7.47
N PRO A 169 -9.18 8.58 8.71
CA PRO A 169 -9.52 9.94 9.09
C PRO A 169 -8.31 10.87 9.02
N ILE A 170 -8.56 12.13 8.63
CA ILE A 170 -7.58 13.22 8.63
C ILE A 170 -7.77 14.05 9.89
N VAL A 171 -6.80 14.02 10.79
CA VAL A 171 -6.86 14.79 12.05
C VAL A 171 -6.41 16.22 11.81
N ARG A 172 -7.32 17.17 12.12
CA ARG A 172 -7.05 18.61 12.05
C ARG A 172 -7.17 19.21 13.44
N GLY A 173 -6.14 19.05 14.26
CA GLY A 173 -6.13 19.51 15.64
C GLY A 173 -6.21 18.37 16.65
N GLN A 174 -7.20 18.37 17.53
CA GLN A 174 -7.40 17.28 18.50
C GLN A 174 -8.20 16.15 17.89
N VAL A 175 -7.82 14.90 18.22
CA VAL A 175 -8.57 13.70 17.80
C VAL A 175 -9.94 13.71 18.45
N THR A 176 -10.97 13.50 17.66
CA THR A 176 -12.35 13.37 18.13
C THR A 176 -12.73 11.89 18.31
N GLN A 177 -13.83 11.64 19.03
CA GLN A 177 -14.38 10.29 19.14
C GLN A 177 -14.80 9.72 17.77
N GLU A 178 -15.26 10.58 16.87
CA GLU A 178 -15.58 10.18 15.48
C GLU A 178 -14.33 9.71 14.72
N ASP A 179 -13.21 10.45 14.85
CA ASP A 179 -11.93 10.03 14.22
C ASP A 179 -11.50 8.65 14.73
N GLU A 180 -11.63 8.39 16.04
CA GLU A 180 -11.30 7.08 16.62
C GLU A 180 -12.20 5.96 16.06
N GLN A 181 -13.51 6.23 15.94
CA GLN A 181 -14.47 5.29 15.38
C GLN A 181 -14.21 5.01 13.90
N LEU A 182 -13.90 6.05 13.12
CA LEU A 182 -13.56 5.94 11.71
C LEU A 182 -12.25 5.15 11.51
N LEU A 183 -11.23 5.40 12.31
CA LEU A 183 -10.00 4.61 12.26
C LEU A 183 -10.26 3.14 12.59
N ALA A 184 -11.02 2.85 13.63
CA ALA A 184 -11.42 1.48 13.95
C ALA A 184 -12.23 0.84 12.81
N SER A 185 -13.08 1.62 12.13
CA SER A 185 -13.86 1.16 10.98
C SER A 185 -12.96 0.73 9.82
N CYS A 186 -11.85 1.44 9.54
CA CYS A 186 -10.88 1.03 8.52
C CYS A 186 -10.35 -0.40 8.76
N TYR A 187 -9.96 -0.70 9.99
CA TYR A 187 -9.47 -2.04 10.35
C TYR A 187 -10.56 -3.09 10.22
N ARG A 188 -11.80 -2.82 10.68
CA ARG A 188 -12.92 -3.75 10.55
C ARG A 188 -13.27 -4.00 9.09
N ALA A 189 -13.44 -2.95 8.29
CA ALA A 189 -13.80 -3.08 6.88
C ALA A 189 -12.77 -3.89 6.10
N CYS A 190 -11.46 -3.71 6.38
CA CYS A 190 -10.43 -4.54 5.78
C CYS A 190 -10.54 -6.01 6.22
N LEU A 191 -10.74 -6.27 7.51
CA LEU A 191 -10.86 -7.64 8.04
C LEU A 191 -12.13 -8.35 7.54
N ASP A 192 -13.23 -7.63 7.39
CA ASP A 192 -14.48 -8.15 6.83
C ASP A 192 -14.29 -8.59 5.37
N LEU A 193 -13.61 -7.76 4.54
CA LEU A 193 -13.27 -8.13 3.17
C LEU A 193 -12.31 -9.33 3.11
N VAL A 194 -11.33 -9.40 4.02
CA VAL A 194 -10.43 -10.58 4.12
C VAL A 194 -11.23 -11.85 4.42
N ALA A 195 -12.20 -11.77 5.34
CA ALA A 195 -13.07 -12.89 5.67
C ALA A 195 -14.02 -13.28 4.52
N GLU A 196 -14.65 -12.30 3.88
CA GLU A 196 -15.56 -12.47 2.74
C GLU A 196 -14.86 -13.17 1.56
N HIS A 197 -13.59 -12.81 1.29
CA HIS A 197 -12.81 -13.41 0.21
C HIS A 197 -12.03 -14.66 0.64
N ALA A 198 -12.30 -15.20 1.82
CA ALA A 198 -11.65 -16.39 2.39
C ALA A 198 -10.11 -16.30 2.38
N LEU A 199 -9.55 -15.10 2.60
CA LEU A 199 -8.13 -14.86 2.74
C LEU A 199 -7.70 -15.23 4.17
N ARG A 200 -6.44 -15.67 4.32
CA ARG A 200 -5.91 -16.17 5.59
C ARG A 200 -4.92 -15.24 6.27
N SER A 201 -4.36 -14.28 5.52
CA SER A 201 -3.36 -13.35 6.06
C SER A 201 -3.54 -11.95 5.50
N VAL A 202 -3.34 -10.95 6.37
CA VAL A 202 -3.37 -9.54 5.99
C VAL A 202 -2.31 -8.75 6.75
N ALA A 203 -1.59 -7.87 6.04
CA ALA A 203 -0.66 -6.94 6.66
C ALA A 203 -1.23 -5.51 6.66
N PHE A 204 -1.28 -4.90 7.83
CA PHE A 204 -1.71 -3.52 8.01
C PHE A 204 -0.52 -2.59 8.15
N CYS A 205 -0.49 -1.52 7.36
CA CYS A 205 0.35 -0.35 7.63
C CYS A 205 -0.24 0.49 8.78
N CYS A 206 0.51 1.48 9.27
CA CYS A 206 0.05 2.44 10.29
C CYS A 206 -0.94 3.44 9.67
N ILE A 207 -2.22 3.09 9.60
CA ILE A 207 -3.26 3.90 8.95
C ILE A 207 -3.36 5.27 9.61
N SER A 208 -3.45 6.33 8.81
CA SER A 208 -3.59 7.76 9.18
C SER A 208 -2.42 8.39 9.95
N THR A 209 -1.35 7.67 10.31
CA THR A 209 -0.26 8.23 11.15
C THR A 209 0.77 9.06 10.39
N GLY A 210 0.77 9.01 9.05
CA GLY A 210 1.61 9.85 8.21
C GLY A 210 0.95 11.20 7.89
N GLU A 211 0.62 11.42 6.62
CA GLU A 211 0.05 12.66 6.09
C GLU A 211 -1.31 13.07 6.71
N PHE A 212 -1.99 12.14 7.37
CA PHE A 212 -3.29 12.36 8.01
C PHE A 212 -3.17 12.71 9.51
N HIS A 213 -1.95 12.76 10.04
CA HIS A 213 -1.58 13.29 11.36
C HIS A 213 -2.30 12.65 12.57
N PHE A 214 -2.79 11.43 12.45
CA PHE A 214 -3.32 10.72 13.61
C PHE A 214 -2.19 10.36 14.59
N PRO A 215 -2.32 10.62 15.89
CA PRO A 215 -1.25 10.36 16.86
C PRO A 215 -0.91 8.86 16.90
N HIS A 216 0.36 8.52 16.72
CA HIS A 216 0.85 7.14 16.59
C HIS A 216 0.42 6.23 17.75
N SER A 217 0.53 6.72 19.00
CA SER A 217 0.20 5.91 20.19
C SER A 217 -1.28 5.56 20.24
N LEU A 218 -2.17 6.51 19.95
CA LEU A 218 -3.60 6.28 19.96
C LEU A 218 -4.02 5.41 18.76
N ALA A 219 -3.45 5.67 17.59
CA ALA A 219 -3.69 4.84 16.38
C ALA A 219 -3.32 3.37 16.62
N ALA A 220 -2.15 3.10 17.22
CA ALA A 220 -1.72 1.75 17.53
C ALA A 220 -2.64 1.05 18.55
N GLN A 221 -3.11 1.76 19.59
CA GLN A 221 -4.08 1.22 20.56
C GLN A 221 -5.40 0.84 19.88
N ILE A 222 -5.92 1.71 19.00
CA ILE A 222 -7.15 1.47 18.25
C ILE A 222 -6.96 0.25 17.32
N ALA A 223 -5.85 0.22 16.59
CA ALA A 223 -5.52 -0.87 15.68
C ALA A 223 -5.49 -2.22 16.42
N ILE A 224 -4.70 -2.33 17.48
CA ILE A 224 -4.55 -3.57 18.26
C ILE A 224 -5.88 -4.00 18.87
N ARG A 225 -6.61 -3.09 19.51
CA ARG A 225 -7.91 -3.37 20.11
C ARG A 225 -8.92 -3.87 19.08
N THR A 226 -9.01 -3.20 17.93
CA THR A 226 -9.96 -3.56 16.86
C THR A 226 -9.62 -4.89 16.24
N VAL A 227 -8.37 -5.14 15.90
CA VAL A 227 -7.90 -6.41 15.31
C VAL A 227 -8.08 -7.56 16.29
N SER A 228 -7.66 -7.40 17.57
CA SER A 228 -7.77 -8.46 18.58
C SER A 228 -9.22 -8.80 18.94
N SER A 229 -10.16 -7.87 18.77
CA SER A 229 -11.58 -8.12 19.02
C SER A 229 -12.33 -8.71 17.84
N HIS A 230 -11.74 -8.71 16.62
CA HIS A 230 -12.39 -9.22 15.42
C HIS A 230 -12.57 -10.73 15.47
N GLU A 231 -13.79 -11.21 15.20
CA GLU A 231 -14.15 -12.64 15.38
C GLU A 231 -13.25 -13.59 14.57
N ALA A 232 -12.99 -13.29 13.29
CA ALA A 232 -12.18 -14.15 12.45
C ALA A 232 -10.71 -14.24 12.89
N VAL A 233 -10.18 -13.18 13.52
CA VAL A 233 -8.83 -13.18 14.12
C VAL A 233 -8.85 -14.01 15.41
N ARG A 234 -9.82 -13.81 16.29
CA ARG A 234 -9.97 -14.56 17.54
C ARG A 234 -10.14 -16.08 17.31
N GLN A 235 -10.80 -16.44 16.22
CA GLN A 235 -11.00 -17.83 15.81
C GLN A 235 -9.80 -18.43 15.05
N GLY A 236 -8.72 -17.66 14.86
CA GLY A 236 -7.53 -18.12 14.11
C GLY A 236 -7.76 -18.32 12.63
N ARG A 237 -8.85 -17.76 12.06
CA ARG A 237 -9.15 -17.84 10.62
C ARG A 237 -8.34 -16.84 9.79
N ILE A 238 -7.97 -15.71 10.40
CA ILE A 238 -7.18 -14.66 9.78
C ILE A 238 -5.95 -14.39 10.66
N ARG A 239 -4.79 -14.44 10.05
CA ARG A 239 -3.53 -13.98 10.62
C ARG A 239 -3.30 -12.53 10.24
N VAL A 240 -3.00 -11.68 11.22
CA VAL A 240 -2.72 -10.27 11.03
C VAL A 240 -1.25 -9.95 11.28
N ILE A 241 -0.64 -9.23 10.37
CA ILE A 241 0.71 -8.69 10.50
C ILE A 241 0.59 -7.17 10.65
N PHE A 242 0.91 -6.63 11.83
CA PHE A 242 1.13 -5.20 11.94
C PHE A 242 2.48 -4.87 11.31
N ASN A 243 2.44 -4.17 10.18
CA ASN A 243 3.64 -3.71 9.50
C ASN A 243 3.96 -2.29 9.95
N VAL A 244 5.15 -2.09 10.45
CA VAL A 244 5.69 -0.79 10.82
C VAL A 244 6.94 -0.49 9.98
N PHE A 245 7.14 0.78 9.64
CA PHE A 245 8.30 1.18 8.85
C PHE A 245 9.41 1.75 9.73
N GLY A 246 9.05 2.58 10.71
CA GLY A 246 9.97 3.24 11.64
C GLY A 246 10.24 2.42 12.90
N GLU A 247 11.41 2.66 13.52
CA GLU A 247 11.78 2.04 14.78
C GLU A 247 10.89 2.48 15.95
N GLN A 248 10.45 3.74 15.95
CA GLN A 248 9.56 4.28 16.99
C GLN A 248 8.22 3.53 17.02
N ASP A 249 7.64 3.26 15.86
CA ASP A 249 6.41 2.48 15.78
C ASP A 249 6.64 1.02 16.18
N GLU A 250 7.78 0.43 15.83
CA GLU A 250 8.13 -0.93 16.25
C GLU A 250 8.17 -1.04 17.78
N VAL A 251 8.85 -0.13 18.45
CA VAL A 251 8.93 -0.09 19.93
C VAL A 251 7.55 0.11 20.53
N LEU A 252 6.74 1.00 19.95
CA LEU A 252 5.38 1.29 20.41
C LEU A 252 4.49 0.05 20.32
N TYR A 253 4.43 -0.58 19.12
CA TYR A 253 3.60 -1.77 18.92
C TYR A 253 4.05 -2.95 19.77
N LYS A 254 5.36 -3.19 19.90
CA LYS A 254 5.91 -4.23 20.80
C LYS A 254 5.41 -4.02 22.24
N ARG A 255 5.55 -2.81 22.75
CA ARG A 255 5.07 -2.49 24.12
C ARG A 255 3.58 -2.77 24.28
N LEU A 256 2.75 -2.26 23.35
CA LEU A 256 1.29 -2.42 23.45
C LEU A 256 0.85 -3.88 23.28
N LEU A 257 1.46 -4.63 22.40
CA LEU A 257 1.14 -6.05 22.20
C LEU A 257 1.57 -6.92 23.38
N CYS A 258 2.67 -6.57 24.09
CA CYS A 258 3.12 -7.33 25.26
C CYS A 258 2.36 -6.97 26.55
N THR A 259 1.73 -5.79 26.64
CA THR A 259 1.03 -5.32 27.86
C THR A 259 -0.48 -5.47 27.81
N ALA A 260 -1.08 -5.80 26.67
CA ALA A 260 -2.51 -6.05 26.55
C ALA A 260 -2.81 -7.53 26.88
N ASP A 261 -3.10 -7.82 28.17
CA ASP A 261 -3.69 -9.05 28.64
C ASP A 261 -5.22 -9.02 28.46
#